data_a97cfba07280404926d7fbf3f2963a36
#
_entry.id   a97cfba07280404926d7fbf3f2963a36
#
_cell.length_a   1.000
_cell.length_b   1.000
_cell.length_c   1.000
_cell.angle_alpha   90.00
_cell.angle_beta   90.00
_cell.angle_gamma   90.00
#
_symmetry.space_group_name_H-M   'P 1'
#
loop_
_entity.id
_entity.type
_entity.pdbx_description
1 polymer ?
#
loop_
_entity_poly.entity_id
_entity_poly.type
_entity_poly.pdbx_seq_one_letter_code
_entity_poly.pdbx_strand_id
1 'polypeptide(L)'
;MADLNTFRRETRAWLESNCPPTMRQPLRDEDDSVWGGRQSTFKNDEQKVWLERMVEKRWTAPEWPVECGGGGLSKAQGKILREEMKAISARPALMSFGIWMLGPALLKYGTEAQKKTHLPPITRGEIRWAQGYSEPNSGSDLASLSTRCEHNGDHYLINGQKTWTSFGHKGDWIFVLVRTDFEAAKHDGISLVLVDMAQPGVTTRPIKLLSGASHFCETFFDDARCELDNVVGELNQGWTVAKYLLTHEREMIGGSAIGRAAMRPLSEFVTQQVGLNGLGVLSDSVLRTDVARTEIDALAFLWTTERVADEAKAGQGIGAMSAMLKYYGTELNKRRYELMMYSAGH
;
A
#
# COMPACT_ATOMS: atom_id res chain seq x y z
N MET A 1 -25.77 -20.49 -3.51
CA MET A 1 -25.11 -19.25 -3.03
C MET A 1 -25.04 -19.38 -1.51
N ALA A 2 -23.83 -19.37 -0.92
CA ALA A 2 -23.72 -19.31 0.51
C ALA A 2 -24.47 -18.05 0.98
N ASP A 3 -25.31 -18.20 2.00
CA ASP A 3 -26.03 -17.07 2.59
C ASP A 3 -25.01 -16.08 3.18
N LEU A 4 -24.92 -14.89 2.58
CA LEU A 4 -23.99 -13.83 3.00
C LEU A 4 -24.26 -13.38 4.44
N ASN A 5 -25.48 -13.50 4.93
CA ASN A 5 -25.83 -13.20 6.32
C ASN A 5 -25.26 -14.25 7.28
N THR A 6 -25.28 -15.52 6.89
CA THR A 6 -24.65 -16.58 7.66
C THR A 6 -23.14 -16.40 7.68
N PHE A 7 -22.52 -16.13 6.51
CA PHE A 7 -21.09 -15.83 6.44
C PHE A 7 -20.70 -14.63 7.33
N ARG A 8 -21.49 -13.55 7.33
CA ARG A 8 -21.26 -12.38 8.19
C ARG A 8 -21.25 -12.74 9.66
N ARG A 9 -22.26 -13.49 10.10
CA ARG A 9 -22.43 -13.91 11.50
C ARG A 9 -21.28 -14.81 11.96
N GLU A 10 -20.89 -15.79 11.12
CA GLU A 10 -19.78 -16.69 11.41
C GLU A 10 -18.43 -15.95 11.41
N THR A 11 -18.23 -15.03 10.47
CA THR A 11 -17.04 -14.18 10.40
C THR A 11 -16.92 -13.33 11.67
N ARG A 12 -18.00 -12.66 12.10
CA ARG A 12 -18.03 -11.88 13.33
C ARG A 12 -17.67 -12.73 14.55
N ALA A 13 -18.34 -13.86 14.72
CA ALA A 13 -18.11 -14.75 15.86
C ALA A 13 -16.65 -15.26 15.90
N TRP A 14 -16.10 -15.61 14.73
CA TRP A 14 -14.71 -16.04 14.64
C TRP A 14 -13.74 -14.89 14.98
N LEU A 15 -13.95 -13.71 14.45
CA LEU A 15 -13.10 -12.54 14.71
C LEU A 15 -13.12 -12.16 16.20
N GLU A 16 -14.29 -12.14 16.83
CA GLU A 16 -14.44 -11.83 18.26
C GLU A 16 -13.70 -12.82 19.15
N SER A 17 -13.73 -14.11 18.78
CA SER A 17 -13.07 -15.19 19.52
C SER A 17 -11.56 -15.28 19.28
N ASN A 18 -11.08 -14.82 18.13
CA ASN A 18 -9.70 -15.07 17.70
C ASN A 18 -8.81 -13.82 17.59
N CYS A 19 -9.38 -12.62 17.44
CA CYS A 19 -8.60 -11.40 17.39
C CYS A 19 -8.14 -10.98 18.79
N PRO A 20 -6.84 -10.94 19.08
CA PRO A 20 -6.34 -10.58 20.39
C PRO A 20 -6.68 -9.13 20.77
N PRO A 21 -6.78 -8.79 22.08
CA PRO A 21 -7.14 -7.45 22.54
C PRO A 21 -6.21 -6.34 22.04
N THR A 22 -4.90 -6.55 22.00
CA THR A 22 -3.96 -5.53 21.51
C THR A 22 -4.11 -5.26 20.02
N MET A 23 -4.62 -6.25 19.26
CA MET A 23 -4.89 -6.10 17.82
C MET A 23 -6.22 -5.37 17.52
N ARG A 24 -6.99 -5.01 18.55
CA ARG A 24 -8.22 -4.20 18.44
C ARG A 24 -8.02 -2.74 18.88
N GLN A 25 -6.76 -2.32 19.04
CA GLN A 25 -6.40 -0.97 19.43
C GLN A 25 -5.89 -0.16 18.25
N PRO A 26 -6.03 1.18 18.26
CA PRO A 26 -5.41 2.03 17.25
C PRO A 26 -3.89 1.84 17.18
N LEU A 27 -3.32 2.05 15.98
CA LEU A 27 -1.87 2.10 15.80
C LEU A 27 -1.29 3.29 16.59
N ARG A 28 -0.22 3.07 17.33
CA ARG A 28 0.51 4.08 18.12
C ARG A 28 1.83 4.44 17.47
N ASP A 29 2.48 3.46 16.87
CA ASP A 29 3.77 3.58 16.20
C ASP A 29 3.88 2.57 15.03
N GLU A 30 5.00 2.59 14.31
CA GLU A 30 5.24 1.68 13.18
C GLU A 30 5.29 0.21 13.58
N ASP A 31 5.81 -0.09 14.77
CA ASP A 31 5.99 -1.47 15.25
C ASP A 31 4.64 -2.12 15.63
N ASP A 32 3.58 -1.33 15.69
CA ASP A 32 2.21 -1.84 15.81
C ASP A 32 1.73 -2.52 14.51
N SER A 33 2.44 -2.35 13.38
CA SER A 33 2.14 -2.96 12.09
C SER A 33 3.09 -4.13 11.81
N VAL A 34 2.54 -5.29 11.49
CA VAL A 34 3.32 -6.47 11.07
C VAL A 34 3.53 -6.43 9.57
N TRP A 35 4.78 -6.42 9.12
CA TRP A 35 5.15 -6.38 7.70
C TRP A 35 5.67 -7.72 7.16
N GLY A 36 5.94 -8.67 8.05
CA GLY A 36 6.53 -9.94 7.68
C GLY A 36 7.99 -9.84 7.21
N GLY A 37 8.45 -10.87 6.50
CA GLY A 37 9.79 -10.96 5.96
C GLY A 37 10.71 -11.90 6.72
N ARG A 38 11.88 -12.19 6.12
CA ARG A 38 12.93 -13.08 6.68
C ARG A 38 13.44 -12.59 8.04
N GLN A 39 13.39 -11.27 8.28
CA GLN A 39 13.82 -10.62 9.52
C GLN A 39 12.63 -10.04 10.31
N SER A 40 11.45 -10.66 10.17
CA SER A 40 10.24 -10.19 10.84
C SER A 40 10.40 -10.22 12.35
N THR A 41 10.07 -9.10 12.99
CA THR A 41 9.99 -8.97 14.44
C THR A 41 8.56 -8.63 14.85
N PHE A 42 8.15 -9.11 16.01
CA PHE A 42 6.84 -8.82 16.58
C PHE A 42 7.04 -8.00 17.86
N LYS A 43 6.26 -6.95 18.02
CA LYS A 43 6.27 -6.11 19.23
C LYS A 43 5.77 -6.88 20.45
N ASN A 44 4.88 -7.83 20.24
CA ASN A 44 4.33 -8.73 21.25
C ASN A 44 3.84 -10.04 20.64
N ASP A 45 3.59 -11.05 21.48
CA ASP A 45 3.11 -12.36 21.04
C ASP A 45 1.74 -12.32 20.37
N GLU A 46 0.88 -11.38 20.74
CA GLU A 46 -0.46 -11.25 20.15
C GLU A 46 -0.43 -10.86 18.67
N GLN A 47 0.56 -10.09 18.24
CA GLN A 47 0.77 -9.79 16.81
C GLN A 47 1.08 -11.07 16.04
N LYS A 48 1.96 -11.91 16.57
CA LYS A 48 2.33 -13.21 15.97
C LYS A 48 1.13 -14.13 15.90
N VAL A 49 0.45 -14.32 17.02
CA VAL A 49 -0.76 -15.16 17.11
C VAL A 49 -1.84 -14.69 16.13
N TRP A 50 -2.02 -13.38 16.00
CA TRP A 50 -3.00 -12.83 15.05
C TRP A 50 -2.63 -13.12 13.61
N LEU A 51 -1.36 -12.94 13.23
CA LEU A 51 -0.87 -13.29 11.90
C LEU A 51 -1.09 -14.79 11.63
N GLU A 52 -0.68 -15.68 12.53
CA GLU A 52 -0.82 -17.12 12.37
C GLU A 52 -2.29 -17.55 12.16
N ARG A 53 -3.22 -17.01 12.95
CA ARG A 53 -4.66 -17.29 12.83
C ARG A 53 -5.24 -16.81 11.50
N MET A 54 -4.84 -15.62 11.04
CA MET A 54 -5.29 -15.08 9.77
C MET A 54 -4.68 -15.81 8.57
N VAL A 55 -3.45 -16.30 8.70
CA VAL A 55 -2.79 -17.18 7.72
C VAL A 55 -3.50 -18.54 7.65
N GLU A 56 -3.83 -19.16 8.77
CA GLU A 56 -4.58 -20.43 8.82
C GLU A 56 -5.95 -20.30 8.12
N LYS A 57 -6.64 -19.19 8.34
CA LYS A 57 -7.89 -18.85 7.64
C LYS A 57 -7.68 -18.40 6.20
N ARG A 58 -6.43 -18.17 5.77
CA ARG A 58 -6.07 -17.57 4.47
C ARG A 58 -6.70 -16.18 4.25
N TRP A 59 -6.95 -15.45 5.32
CA TRP A 59 -7.59 -14.15 5.31
C TRP A 59 -6.62 -12.97 5.24
N THR A 60 -5.31 -13.24 5.15
CA THR A 60 -4.30 -12.23 4.80
C THR A 60 -4.45 -11.76 3.34
N ALA A 61 -4.87 -12.67 2.43
CA ALA A 61 -5.24 -12.39 1.05
C ALA A 61 -6.58 -13.07 0.71
N PRO A 62 -7.71 -12.61 1.29
CA PRO A 62 -8.96 -13.37 1.33
C PRO A 62 -9.57 -13.67 -0.05
N GLU A 63 -9.38 -12.78 -1.02
CA GLU A 63 -9.98 -12.88 -2.36
C GLU A 63 -9.05 -13.58 -3.40
N TRP A 64 -7.80 -13.90 -3.02
CA TRP A 64 -6.89 -14.60 -3.92
C TRP A 64 -7.26 -16.07 -4.06
N PRO A 65 -6.88 -16.70 -5.21
CA PRO A 65 -7.07 -18.14 -5.41
C PRO A 65 -6.43 -18.98 -4.30
N VAL A 66 -7.08 -20.07 -3.94
CA VAL A 66 -6.64 -20.97 -2.86
C VAL A 66 -5.27 -21.57 -3.15
N GLU A 67 -5.01 -21.94 -4.41
CA GLU A 67 -3.72 -22.45 -4.90
C GLU A 67 -2.58 -21.44 -4.80
N CYS A 68 -2.92 -20.15 -4.73
CA CYS A 68 -1.97 -19.06 -4.52
C CYS A 68 -1.83 -18.65 -3.05
N GLY A 69 -2.37 -19.42 -2.11
CA GLY A 69 -2.33 -19.15 -0.67
C GLY A 69 -3.45 -18.24 -0.17
N GLY A 70 -4.39 -17.85 -1.04
CA GLY A 70 -5.53 -17.01 -0.69
C GLY A 70 -6.72 -17.78 -0.14
N GLY A 71 -7.74 -17.04 0.32
CA GLY A 71 -8.96 -17.58 0.91
C GLY A 71 -10.02 -18.03 -0.09
N GLY A 72 -9.89 -17.68 -1.37
CA GLY A 72 -10.88 -17.99 -2.41
C GLY A 72 -12.24 -17.31 -2.17
N LEU A 73 -12.30 -16.27 -1.35
CA LEU A 73 -13.53 -15.56 -1.06
C LEU A 73 -14.00 -14.75 -2.27
N SER A 74 -15.30 -14.70 -2.47
CA SER A 74 -15.89 -13.75 -3.41
C SER A 74 -15.67 -12.30 -2.94
N LYS A 75 -15.76 -11.34 -3.87
CA LYS A 75 -15.68 -9.90 -3.52
C LYS A 75 -16.69 -9.49 -2.45
N ALA A 76 -17.90 -10.07 -2.46
CA ALA A 76 -18.92 -9.81 -1.45
C ALA A 76 -18.50 -10.33 -0.07
N GLN A 77 -17.95 -11.53 0.01
CA GLN A 77 -17.41 -12.08 1.26
C GLN A 77 -16.18 -11.32 1.76
N GLY A 78 -15.25 -10.95 0.87
CA GLY A 78 -14.10 -10.12 1.23
C GLY A 78 -14.51 -8.75 1.78
N LYS A 79 -15.57 -8.14 1.20
CA LYS A 79 -16.16 -6.91 1.74
C LYS A 79 -16.71 -7.12 3.14
N ILE A 80 -17.48 -8.19 3.38
CA ILE A 80 -18.01 -8.54 4.69
C ILE A 80 -16.89 -8.72 5.71
N LEU A 81 -15.82 -9.46 5.36
CA LEU A 81 -14.68 -9.64 6.26
C LEU A 81 -14.08 -8.28 6.68
N ARG A 82 -13.86 -7.36 5.75
CA ARG A 82 -13.35 -6.02 6.06
C ARG A 82 -14.30 -5.21 6.94
N GLU A 83 -15.60 -5.29 6.69
CA GLU A 83 -16.62 -4.61 7.51
C GLU A 83 -16.63 -5.16 8.95
N GLU A 84 -16.57 -6.49 9.10
CA GLU A 84 -16.59 -7.13 10.42
C GLU A 84 -15.28 -6.88 11.19
N MET A 85 -14.12 -6.89 10.54
CA MET A 85 -12.85 -6.46 11.13
C MET A 85 -12.93 -5.01 11.63
N LYS A 86 -13.46 -4.09 10.81
CA LYS A 86 -13.66 -2.69 11.20
C LYS A 86 -14.61 -2.56 12.41
N ALA A 87 -15.68 -3.31 12.42
CA ALA A 87 -16.68 -3.24 13.49
C ALA A 87 -16.15 -3.65 14.87
N ILE A 88 -15.16 -4.54 14.95
CA ILE A 88 -14.45 -4.88 16.19
C ILE A 88 -13.11 -4.13 16.35
N SER A 89 -12.83 -3.14 15.51
CA SER A 89 -11.57 -2.40 15.46
C SER A 89 -10.33 -3.29 15.26
N ALA A 90 -10.49 -4.45 14.62
CA ALA A 90 -9.36 -5.34 14.34
C ALA A 90 -8.40 -4.71 13.32
N ARG A 91 -7.11 -4.69 13.66
CA ARG A 91 -6.04 -4.26 12.75
C ARG A 91 -5.76 -5.33 11.69
N PRO A 92 -5.28 -4.95 10.47
CA PRO A 92 -4.72 -5.92 9.54
C PRO A 92 -3.63 -6.76 10.22
N ALA A 93 -3.66 -8.06 10.02
CA ALA A 93 -2.66 -8.98 10.57
C ALA A 93 -1.31 -8.89 9.84
N LEU A 94 -1.34 -8.48 8.58
CA LEU A 94 -0.16 -8.34 7.72
C LEU A 94 -0.29 -7.11 6.82
N MET A 95 0.73 -6.27 6.83
CA MET A 95 0.94 -5.16 5.91
C MET A 95 1.93 -5.63 4.85
N SER A 96 1.61 -5.55 3.56
CA SER A 96 2.50 -6.11 2.55
C SER A 96 2.29 -5.49 1.17
N PHE A 97 3.34 -4.90 0.60
CA PHE A 97 3.35 -4.52 -0.83
C PHE A 97 3.22 -5.74 -1.74
N GLY A 98 3.62 -6.91 -1.24
CA GLY A 98 3.36 -8.17 -1.93
C GLY A 98 1.88 -8.45 -2.11
N ILE A 99 1.05 -8.22 -1.07
CA ILE A 99 -0.40 -8.43 -1.14
C ILE A 99 -1.09 -7.35 -1.97
N TRP A 100 -0.75 -6.08 -1.75
CA TRP A 100 -1.53 -4.97 -2.33
C TRP A 100 -1.13 -4.59 -3.74
N MET A 101 0.13 -4.82 -4.11
CA MET A 101 0.71 -4.33 -5.36
C MET A 101 1.22 -5.45 -6.24
N LEU A 102 2.24 -6.19 -5.81
CA LEU A 102 2.90 -7.20 -6.63
C LEU A 102 2.00 -8.41 -6.90
N GLY A 103 1.29 -8.89 -5.89
CA GLY A 103 0.47 -10.10 -6.01
C GLY A 103 -0.62 -10.01 -7.07
N PRO A 104 -1.42 -8.94 -7.11
CA PRO A 104 -2.34 -8.72 -8.23
C PRO A 104 -1.66 -8.71 -9.60
N ALA A 105 -0.45 -8.15 -9.70
CA ALA A 105 0.33 -8.17 -10.94
C ALA A 105 0.80 -9.59 -11.30
N LEU A 106 1.30 -10.36 -10.32
CA LEU A 106 1.70 -11.76 -10.53
C LEU A 106 0.51 -12.65 -10.89
N LEU A 107 -0.63 -12.47 -10.24
CA LEU A 107 -1.86 -13.22 -10.57
C LEU A 107 -2.27 -13.01 -12.03
N LYS A 108 -2.05 -11.81 -12.58
CA LYS A 108 -2.45 -11.46 -13.95
C LYS A 108 -1.36 -11.73 -14.98
N TYR A 109 -0.12 -11.44 -14.70
CA TYR A 109 0.98 -11.43 -15.68
C TYR A 109 2.09 -12.43 -15.36
N GLY A 110 2.14 -12.95 -14.14
CA GLY A 110 3.16 -13.91 -13.72
C GLY A 110 2.98 -15.28 -14.35
N THR A 111 4.09 -15.99 -14.57
CA THR A 111 4.08 -17.40 -14.94
C THR A 111 3.57 -18.26 -13.77
N GLU A 112 3.14 -19.49 -14.06
CA GLU A 112 2.70 -20.41 -13.00
C GLU A 112 3.84 -20.73 -12.01
N ALA A 113 5.09 -20.76 -12.47
CA ALA A 113 6.26 -20.92 -11.63
C ALA A 113 6.43 -19.74 -10.67
N GLN A 114 6.32 -18.50 -11.17
CA GLN A 114 6.40 -17.29 -10.35
C GLN A 114 5.25 -17.23 -9.32
N LYS A 115 4.02 -17.54 -9.74
CA LYS A 115 2.86 -17.59 -8.83
C LYS A 115 3.10 -18.58 -7.69
N LYS A 116 3.52 -19.81 -8.03
CA LYS A 116 3.78 -20.88 -7.06
C LYS A 116 4.93 -20.52 -6.10
N THR A 117 5.96 -19.85 -6.60
CA THR A 117 7.13 -19.48 -5.81
C THR A 117 6.86 -18.32 -4.87
N HIS A 118 6.17 -17.27 -5.33
CA HIS A 118 6.09 -16.01 -4.60
C HIS A 118 4.77 -15.78 -3.87
N LEU A 119 3.61 -16.20 -4.42
CA LEU A 119 2.33 -15.83 -3.82
C LEU A 119 2.07 -16.48 -2.45
N PRO A 120 2.29 -17.79 -2.24
CA PRO A 120 2.07 -18.40 -0.93
C PRO A 120 2.95 -17.82 0.19
N PRO A 121 4.28 -17.59 -0.01
CA PRO A 121 5.09 -16.93 1.01
C PRO A 121 4.66 -15.48 1.30
N ILE A 122 4.16 -14.74 0.29
CA ILE A 122 3.59 -13.40 0.49
C ILE A 122 2.39 -13.45 1.44
N THR A 123 1.46 -14.40 1.23
CA THR A 123 0.24 -14.50 2.06
C THR A 123 0.54 -14.95 3.48
N ARG A 124 1.64 -15.69 3.70
CA ARG A 124 2.09 -16.11 5.03
C ARG A 124 2.96 -15.07 5.75
N GLY A 125 3.32 -13.97 5.06
CA GLY A 125 4.20 -12.95 5.62
C GLY A 125 5.66 -13.40 5.75
N GLU A 126 6.10 -14.40 4.98
CA GLU A 126 7.47 -14.94 4.99
C GLU A 126 8.43 -14.09 4.15
N ILE A 127 7.92 -13.33 3.20
CA ILE A 127 8.69 -12.47 2.29
C ILE A 127 8.14 -11.05 2.36
N ARG A 128 9.01 -10.09 2.65
CA ARG A 128 8.73 -8.66 2.58
C ARG A 128 9.20 -8.09 1.26
N TRP A 129 8.30 -7.49 0.51
CA TRP A 129 8.57 -6.89 -0.79
C TRP A 129 8.78 -5.39 -0.70
N ALA A 130 9.70 -4.88 -1.49
CA ALA A 130 9.92 -3.46 -1.74
C ALA A 130 9.62 -3.12 -3.20
N GLN A 131 9.42 -1.82 -3.49
CA GLN A 131 9.16 -1.30 -4.83
C GLN A 131 10.34 -0.44 -5.29
N GLY A 132 10.91 -0.74 -6.45
CA GLY A 132 12.01 -0.01 -7.07
C GLY A 132 11.59 0.65 -8.38
N TYR A 133 10.93 1.81 -8.31
CA TYR A 133 10.43 2.52 -9.49
C TYR A 133 11.23 3.78 -9.77
N SER A 134 11.07 4.81 -8.95
CA SER A 134 11.70 6.12 -9.15
C SER A 134 13.22 6.08 -9.10
N GLU A 135 13.84 6.93 -9.89
CA GLU A 135 15.28 7.18 -9.87
C GLU A 135 15.53 8.66 -9.54
N PRO A 136 16.75 9.08 -9.18
CA PRO A 136 17.05 10.48 -8.89
C PRO A 136 16.58 11.45 -9.97
N ASN A 137 16.64 11.05 -11.25
CA ASN A 137 16.24 11.87 -12.40
C ASN A 137 14.93 11.41 -13.07
N SER A 138 14.25 10.38 -12.54
CA SER A 138 13.05 9.78 -13.16
C SER A 138 12.00 9.47 -12.09
N GLY A 139 11.27 10.51 -11.69
CA GLY A 139 10.13 10.42 -10.77
C GLY A 139 8.81 10.61 -11.50
N SER A 140 8.39 11.87 -11.74
CA SER A 140 7.17 12.18 -12.50
C SER A 140 7.26 11.68 -13.94
N ASP A 141 8.41 11.78 -14.57
CA ASP A 141 8.72 11.16 -15.84
C ASP A 141 9.37 9.79 -15.62
N LEU A 142 8.61 8.86 -15.03
CA LEU A 142 9.09 7.52 -14.68
C LEU A 142 9.60 6.73 -15.89
N ALA A 143 9.01 6.94 -17.07
CA ALA A 143 9.41 6.25 -18.28
C ALA A 143 10.83 6.63 -18.77
N SER A 144 11.44 7.68 -18.20
CA SER A 144 12.85 8.05 -18.44
C SER A 144 13.84 7.29 -17.57
N LEU A 145 13.39 6.26 -16.84
CA LEU A 145 14.27 5.43 -16.01
C LEU A 145 15.43 4.85 -16.83
N SER A 146 16.59 4.75 -16.18
CA SER A 146 17.86 4.38 -16.80
C SER A 146 18.59 3.22 -16.11
N THR A 147 18.06 2.67 -15.02
CA THR A 147 18.61 1.45 -14.40
C THR A 147 18.69 0.35 -15.44
N ARG A 148 19.92 -0.07 -15.76
CA ARG A 148 20.22 -1.04 -16.83
C ARG A 148 19.90 -2.46 -16.36
N CYS A 149 19.46 -3.29 -17.30
CA CYS A 149 19.28 -4.71 -17.09
C CYS A 149 19.74 -5.42 -18.38
N GLU A 150 20.93 -5.99 -18.33
CA GLU A 150 21.62 -6.53 -19.49
C GLU A 150 21.70 -8.05 -19.40
N HIS A 151 21.42 -8.74 -20.50
CA HIS A 151 21.48 -10.19 -20.58
C HIS A 151 22.95 -10.68 -20.49
N ASN A 152 23.24 -11.57 -19.56
CA ASN A 152 24.56 -12.12 -19.32
C ASN A 152 24.53 -13.66 -19.23
N GLY A 153 24.35 -14.30 -20.38
CA GLY A 153 24.31 -15.77 -20.46
C GLY A 153 23.04 -16.38 -19.86
N ASP A 154 23.09 -16.88 -18.64
CA ASP A 154 21.97 -17.55 -17.95
C ASP A 154 21.18 -16.65 -16.99
N HIS A 155 21.53 -15.35 -16.92
CA HIS A 155 20.89 -14.38 -16.03
C HIS A 155 20.97 -12.98 -16.62
N TYR A 156 20.35 -12.01 -15.93
CA TYR A 156 20.54 -10.59 -16.14
C TYR A 156 21.45 -9.99 -15.08
N LEU A 157 22.21 -8.95 -15.47
CA LEU A 157 22.93 -8.05 -14.55
C LEU A 157 22.21 -6.70 -14.51
N ILE A 158 21.95 -6.22 -13.31
CA ILE A 158 21.27 -4.96 -13.06
C ILE A 158 22.26 -3.96 -12.50
N ASN A 159 22.31 -2.78 -13.13
CA ASN A 159 23.17 -1.66 -12.75
C ASN A 159 22.37 -0.35 -12.70
N GLY A 160 22.42 0.35 -11.57
CA GLY A 160 21.74 1.63 -11.41
C GLY A 160 21.31 1.94 -9.99
N GLN A 161 20.43 2.93 -9.88
CA GLN A 161 19.97 3.42 -8.58
C GLN A 161 18.48 3.68 -8.61
N LYS A 162 17.78 3.23 -7.56
CA LYS A 162 16.40 3.62 -7.26
C LYS A 162 16.37 4.53 -6.04
N THR A 163 15.40 5.43 -5.99
CA THR A 163 15.18 6.32 -4.86
C THR A 163 13.73 6.22 -4.38
N TRP A 164 13.50 6.63 -3.15
CA TRP A 164 12.19 6.55 -2.47
C TRP A 164 11.66 5.13 -2.32
N THR A 165 12.55 4.14 -2.26
CA THR A 165 12.19 2.74 -1.98
C THR A 165 11.66 2.62 -0.56
N SER A 166 10.34 2.48 -0.42
CA SER A 166 9.69 2.39 0.89
C SER A 166 10.19 1.18 1.65
N PHE A 167 10.77 1.42 2.83
CA PHE A 167 11.34 0.40 3.72
C PHE A 167 12.32 -0.57 3.04
N GLY A 168 13.04 -0.13 2.00
CA GLY A 168 13.96 -0.97 1.25
C GLY A 168 14.98 -1.70 2.12
N HIS A 169 15.49 -1.05 3.18
CA HIS A 169 16.43 -1.66 4.14
C HIS A 169 15.83 -2.81 4.98
N LYS A 170 14.53 -3.00 4.93
CA LYS A 170 13.79 -4.10 5.58
C LYS A 170 13.18 -5.07 4.56
N GLY A 171 13.41 -4.86 3.27
CA GLY A 171 12.89 -5.70 2.19
C GLY A 171 13.74 -6.95 1.99
N ASP A 172 13.10 -8.07 1.70
CA ASP A 172 13.77 -9.32 1.29
C ASP A 172 13.89 -9.40 -0.22
N TRP A 173 12.87 -8.94 -0.93
CA TRP A 173 12.79 -8.89 -2.37
C TRP A 173 12.29 -7.52 -2.83
N ILE A 174 12.67 -7.15 -4.05
CA ILE A 174 12.23 -5.91 -4.68
C ILE A 174 11.71 -6.19 -6.09
N PHE A 175 10.56 -5.61 -6.45
CA PHE A 175 10.12 -5.56 -7.82
C PHE A 175 10.55 -4.24 -8.46
N VAL A 176 11.33 -4.34 -9.54
CA VAL A 176 12.07 -3.21 -10.11
C VAL A 176 11.68 -2.98 -11.55
N LEU A 177 11.43 -1.71 -11.90
CA LEU A 177 11.39 -1.31 -13.31
C LEU A 177 12.82 -1.04 -13.79
N VAL A 178 13.18 -1.70 -14.87
CA VAL A 178 14.53 -1.62 -15.45
C VAL A 178 14.47 -1.37 -16.96
N ARG A 179 15.53 -0.82 -17.52
CA ARG A 179 15.73 -0.65 -18.96
C ARG A 179 16.41 -1.90 -19.51
N THR A 180 15.69 -2.64 -20.35
CA THR A 180 16.18 -3.86 -21.02
C THR A 180 16.46 -3.65 -22.52
N ASP A 181 15.87 -2.59 -23.11
CA ASP A 181 16.17 -2.17 -24.47
C ASP A 181 16.37 -0.65 -24.48
N PHE A 182 17.59 -0.22 -24.86
CA PHE A 182 18.01 1.18 -24.83
C PHE A 182 17.71 1.91 -26.15
N GLU A 183 17.47 1.17 -27.23
CA GLU A 183 17.17 1.72 -28.55
C GLU A 183 15.65 1.85 -28.78
N ALA A 184 14.85 1.18 -27.96
CA ALA A 184 13.39 1.21 -28.06
C ALA A 184 12.82 2.57 -27.66
N ALA A 185 11.59 2.85 -28.13
CA ALA A 185 10.81 3.99 -27.69
C ALA A 185 10.61 3.97 -26.16
N LYS A 186 10.49 5.14 -25.56
CA LYS A 186 10.54 5.42 -24.12
C LYS A 186 9.81 4.39 -23.23
N HIS A 187 8.64 3.89 -23.63
CA HIS A 187 7.84 2.94 -22.86
C HIS A 187 8.10 1.48 -23.23
N ASP A 188 8.67 1.22 -24.40
CA ASP A 188 8.73 -0.12 -25.00
C ASP A 188 10.02 -0.89 -24.66
N GLY A 189 10.99 -0.25 -24.01
CA GLY A 189 12.24 -0.88 -23.57
C GLY A 189 12.31 -1.11 -22.05
N ILE A 190 11.17 -1.14 -21.36
CA ILE A 190 11.09 -1.28 -19.91
C ILE A 190 10.58 -2.68 -19.56
N SER A 191 11.25 -3.34 -18.62
CA SER A 191 10.79 -4.60 -18.02
C SER A 191 10.56 -4.45 -16.53
N LEU A 192 9.66 -5.27 -15.96
CA LEU A 192 9.50 -5.44 -14.52
C LEU A 192 10.18 -6.74 -14.10
N VAL A 193 11.12 -6.65 -13.18
CA VAL A 193 11.88 -7.81 -12.71
C VAL A 193 11.80 -7.97 -11.20
N LEU A 194 11.97 -9.21 -10.73
CA LEU A 194 11.98 -9.58 -9.32
C LEU A 194 13.43 -9.87 -8.89
N VAL A 195 13.90 -9.18 -7.84
CA VAL A 195 15.29 -9.26 -7.39
C VAL A 195 15.32 -9.60 -5.91
N ASP A 196 16.06 -10.64 -5.54
CA ASP A 196 16.38 -10.91 -4.13
C ASP A 196 17.36 -9.85 -3.62
N MET A 197 17.01 -9.18 -2.54
CA MET A 197 17.85 -8.11 -1.98
C MET A 197 18.99 -8.63 -1.11
N ALA A 198 18.95 -9.90 -0.70
CA ALA A 198 19.97 -10.54 0.11
C ALA A 198 21.07 -11.17 -0.77
N GLN A 199 21.67 -10.37 -1.66
CA GLN A 199 22.73 -10.80 -2.56
C GLN A 199 23.84 -9.75 -2.66
N PRO A 200 25.05 -10.10 -3.09
CA PRO A 200 26.06 -9.13 -3.51
C PRO A 200 25.51 -8.22 -4.62
N GLY A 201 25.95 -6.95 -4.63
CA GLY A 201 25.52 -5.99 -5.64
C GLY A 201 24.19 -5.30 -5.36
N VAL A 202 23.45 -5.67 -4.30
CA VAL A 202 22.28 -4.91 -3.85
C VAL A 202 22.55 -4.26 -2.50
N THR A 203 22.51 -2.93 -2.45
CA THR A 203 22.69 -2.17 -1.21
C THR A 203 21.58 -1.13 -1.04
N THR A 204 21.23 -0.83 0.21
CA THR A 204 20.24 0.18 0.55
C THR A 204 20.81 1.21 1.49
N ARG A 205 20.43 2.47 1.29
CA ARG A 205 20.79 3.57 2.17
C ARG A 205 19.55 4.31 2.63
N PRO A 206 19.16 4.24 3.91
CA PRO A 206 18.01 4.94 4.44
C PRO A 206 18.11 6.45 4.26
N ILE A 207 17.01 7.09 3.84
CA ILE A 207 16.87 8.55 3.73
C ILE A 207 16.26 9.06 5.04
N LYS A 208 17.00 9.88 5.77
CA LYS A 208 16.50 10.49 7.00
C LYS A 208 15.56 11.65 6.66
N LEU A 209 14.31 11.55 7.07
CA LEU A 209 13.30 12.58 6.91
C LEU A 209 13.41 13.67 7.99
N LEU A 210 12.72 14.79 7.78
CA LEU A 210 12.65 15.89 8.76
C LEU A 210 12.11 15.42 10.12
N SER A 211 11.21 14.44 10.14
CA SER A 211 10.69 13.80 11.35
C SER A 211 11.72 12.96 12.13
N GLY A 212 12.90 12.72 11.56
CA GLY A 212 13.90 11.79 12.09
C GLY A 212 13.69 10.33 11.66
N ALA A 213 12.54 9.98 11.13
CA ALA A 213 12.25 8.64 10.60
C ALA A 213 12.94 8.39 9.26
N SER A 214 13.11 7.12 8.89
CA SER A 214 13.72 6.68 7.63
C SER A 214 12.83 5.65 6.93
N HIS A 215 11.66 6.08 6.49
CA HIS A 215 10.71 5.21 5.79
C HIS A 215 11.10 4.90 4.35
N PHE A 216 12.02 5.68 3.79
CA PHE A 216 12.47 5.54 2.40
C PHE A 216 13.96 5.27 2.33
N CYS A 217 14.38 4.61 1.25
CA CYS A 217 15.77 4.33 0.95
C CYS A 217 16.13 4.74 -0.48
N GLU A 218 17.41 4.98 -0.69
CA GLU A 218 18.06 4.76 -1.97
C GLU A 218 18.41 3.28 -2.05
N THR A 219 18.26 2.68 -3.23
CA THR A 219 18.64 1.28 -3.51
C THR A 219 19.58 1.27 -4.69
N PHE A 220 20.75 0.69 -4.49
CA PHE A 220 21.82 0.63 -5.49
C PHE A 220 21.94 -0.79 -6.00
N PHE A 221 22.13 -0.91 -7.32
CA PHE A 221 22.40 -2.16 -8.01
C PHE A 221 23.76 -2.01 -8.69
N ASP A 222 24.69 -2.90 -8.39
CA ASP A 222 26.06 -2.99 -8.90
C ASP A 222 26.33 -4.44 -9.28
N ASP A 223 26.13 -4.75 -10.56
CA ASP A 223 26.12 -6.11 -11.11
C ASP A 223 25.17 -7.07 -10.33
N ALA A 224 24.04 -6.55 -9.87
CA ALA A 224 23.06 -7.36 -9.16
C ALA A 224 22.44 -8.41 -10.10
N ARG A 225 22.45 -9.68 -9.67
CA ARG A 225 21.95 -10.80 -10.47
C ARG A 225 20.42 -10.86 -10.43
N CYS A 226 19.82 -11.08 -11.59
CA CYS A 226 18.39 -11.40 -11.73
C CYS A 226 18.24 -12.61 -12.65
N GLU A 227 17.53 -13.63 -12.19
CA GLU A 227 17.29 -14.83 -13.00
C GLU A 227 16.39 -14.50 -14.19
N LEU A 228 16.57 -15.21 -15.32
CA LEU A 228 15.76 -14.99 -16.53
C LEU A 228 14.27 -15.16 -16.26
N ASP A 229 13.91 -16.12 -15.41
CA ASP A 229 12.53 -16.42 -15.03
C ASP A 229 11.91 -15.38 -14.09
N ASN A 230 12.69 -14.39 -13.64
CA ASN A 230 12.20 -13.31 -12.76
C ASN A 230 11.66 -12.10 -13.52
N VAL A 231 11.57 -12.13 -14.84
CA VAL A 231 10.85 -11.12 -15.62
C VAL A 231 9.35 -11.35 -15.48
N VAL A 232 8.61 -10.34 -15.05
CA VAL A 232 7.15 -10.43 -14.89
C VAL A 232 6.46 -9.99 -16.18
N GLY A 233 5.70 -10.89 -16.77
CA GLY A 233 5.12 -10.72 -18.11
C GLY A 233 6.18 -10.92 -19.19
N GLU A 234 6.04 -10.24 -20.32
CA GLU A 234 6.97 -10.31 -21.44
C GLU A 234 8.11 -9.29 -21.29
N LEU A 235 9.30 -9.65 -21.77
CA LEU A 235 10.43 -8.74 -21.82
C LEU A 235 10.06 -7.46 -22.62
N ASN A 236 10.49 -6.31 -22.14
CA ASN A 236 10.18 -4.99 -22.71
C ASN A 236 8.70 -4.55 -22.59
N GLN A 237 7.83 -5.33 -21.91
CA GLN A 237 6.43 -4.99 -21.67
C GLN A 237 6.14 -4.59 -20.20
N GLY A 238 7.18 -4.33 -19.43
CA GLY A 238 7.07 -3.98 -18.00
C GLY A 238 6.28 -2.71 -17.73
N TRP A 239 6.21 -1.77 -18.69
CA TRP A 239 5.40 -0.57 -18.56
C TRP A 239 3.90 -0.88 -18.42
N THR A 240 3.41 -1.88 -19.15
CA THR A 240 2.01 -2.33 -19.04
C THR A 240 1.73 -2.96 -17.66
N VAL A 241 2.67 -3.76 -17.15
CA VAL A 241 2.59 -4.34 -15.80
C VAL A 241 2.63 -3.23 -14.75
N ALA A 242 3.53 -2.24 -14.90
CA ALA A 242 3.66 -1.10 -14.00
C ALA A 242 2.36 -0.27 -13.93
N LYS A 243 1.74 0.03 -15.07
CA LYS A 243 0.46 0.76 -15.10
C LYS A 243 -0.64 0.01 -14.32
N TYR A 244 -0.70 -1.30 -14.48
CA TYR A 244 -1.66 -2.14 -13.75
C TYR A 244 -1.39 -2.11 -12.24
N LEU A 245 -0.15 -2.29 -11.83
CA LEU A 245 0.29 -2.26 -10.44
C LEU A 245 -0.01 -0.90 -9.78
N LEU A 246 0.28 0.20 -10.46
CA LEU A 246 -0.02 1.56 -9.98
C LEU A 246 -1.54 1.84 -9.84
N THR A 247 -2.41 1.08 -10.50
CA THR A 247 -3.86 1.15 -10.28
C THR A 247 -4.20 0.68 -8.87
N HIS A 248 -3.65 -0.45 -8.44
CA HIS A 248 -3.85 -0.97 -7.09
C HIS A 248 -3.22 -0.06 -6.01
N GLU A 249 -2.06 0.53 -6.29
CA GLU A 249 -1.46 1.53 -5.39
C GLU A 249 -2.38 2.73 -5.18
N ARG A 250 -2.98 3.26 -6.25
CA ARG A 250 -3.93 4.39 -6.16
C ARG A 250 -5.19 4.04 -5.37
N GLU A 251 -5.71 2.83 -5.54
CA GLU A 251 -6.85 2.33 -4.75
C GLU A 251 -6.50 2.24 -3.27
N MET A 252 -5.32 1.75 -2.92
CA MET A 252 -4.82 1.69 -1.55
C MET A 252 -4.67 3.09 -0.94
N ILE A 253 -4.04 4.02 -1.66
CA ILE A 253 -3.84 5.40 -1.19
C ILE A 253 -5.19 6.13 -1.09
N GLY A 254 -6.08 5.97 -2.08
CA GLY A 254 -7.42 6.54 -2.07
C GLY A 254 -8.25 6.04 -0.89
N GLY A 255 -8.25 4.72 -0.64
CA GLY A 255 -8.92 4.12 0.51
C GLY A 255 -8.39 4.65 1.85
N SER A 256 -7.10 4.88 1.97
CA SER A 256 -6.50 5.46 3.18
C SER A 256 -6.83 6.96 3.35
N ALA A 257 -6.99 7.71 2.28
CA ALA A 257 -7.43 9.12 2.32
C ALA A 257 -8.90 9.24 2.74
N ILE A 258 -9.77 8.35 2.23
CA ILE A 258 -11.18 8.24 2.67
C ILE A 258 -11.27 7.88 4.15
N GLY A 259 -10.46 6.91 4.60
CA GLY A 259 -10.39 6.53 6.01
C GLY A 259 -9.97 7.70 6.91
N ARG A 260 -9.05 8.54 6.45
CA ARG A 260 -8.63 9.76 7.17
C ARG A 260 -9.69 10.86 7.15
N ALA A 261 -10.43 11.03 6.05
CA ALA A 261 -11.54 11.99 5.99
C ALA A 261 -12.71 11.61 6.92
N ALA A 262 -12.89 10.31 7.19
CA ALA A 262 -13.83 9.79 8.19
C ALA A 262 -13.28 9.81 9.63
N MET A 263 -12.08 10.35 9.86
CA MET A 263 -11.53 10.56 11.21
C MET A 263 -12.34 11.65 11.94
N ARG A 264 -12.11 11.71 13.27
CA ARG A 264 -12.69 12.74 14.15
C ARG A 264 -12.75 14.11 13.47
N PRO A 265 -13.88 14.84 13.51
CA PRO A 265 -14.01 16.14 12.88
C PRO A 265 -12.87 17.09 13.29
N LEU A 266 -12.38 17.88 12.33
CA LEU A 266 -11.32 18.84 12.60
C LEU A 266 -11.75 19.88 13.63
N SER A 267 -13.03 20.29 13.56
CA SER A 267 -13.68 21.20 14.52
C SER A 267 -13.58 20.70 15.97
N GLU A 268 -13.76 19.40 16.21
CA GLU A 268 -13.60 18.84 17.55
C GLU A 268 -12.17 18.97 18.07
N PHE A 269 -11.16 18.65 17.24
CA PHE A 269 -9.76 18.78 17.62
C PHE A 269 -9.43 20.25 17.93
N VAL A 270 -9.77 21.16 17.02
CA VAL A 270 -9.48 22.60 17.16
C VAL A 270 -10.16 23.16 18.41
N THR A 271 -11.44 22.83 18.62
CA THR A 271 -12.19 23.26 19.80
C THR A 271 -11.53 22.80 21.11
N GLN A 272 -10.99 21.58 21.14
CA GLN A 272 -10.27 21.07 22.31
C GLN A 272 -8.96 21.81 22.59
N GLN A 273 -8.27 22.27 21.53
CA GLN A 273 -6.99 22.97 21.70
C GLN A 273 -7.18 24.46 22.05
N VAL A 274 -8.10 25.14 21.37
CA VAL A 274 -8.27 26.61 21.47
C VAL A 274 -9.37 27.02 22.44
N GLY A 275 -10.37 26.14 22.64
CA GLY A 275 -11.57 26.45 23.43
C GLY A 275 -12.61 27.25 22.65
N LEU A 276 -13.78 27.44 23.28
CA LEU A 276 -14.89 28.24 22.76
C LEU A 276 -15.07 29.48 23.63
N ASN A 277 -15.51 30.58 23.01
CA ASN A 277 -15.88 31.79 23.75
C ASN A 277 -17.26 31.66 24.43
N GLY A 278 -17.70 32.70 25.13
CA GLY A 278 -18.98 32.72 25.83
C GLY A 278 -20.22 32.57 24.91
N LEU A 279 -20.06 32.61 23.59
CA LEU A 279 -21.11 32.35 22.60
C LEU A 279 -21.04 30.94 22.03
N GLY A 280 -20.15 30.11 22.52
CA GLY A 280 -19.99 28.75 22.06
C GLY A 280 -19.32 28.62 20.68
N VAL A 281 -18.53 29.61 20.25
CA VAL A 281 -17.82 29.61 18.96
C VAL A 281 -16.33 29.89 19.16
N LEU A 282 -15.50 29.48 18.21
CA LEU A 282 -14.10 29.87 18.15
C LEU A 282 -13.97 31.39 18.04
N SER A 283 -13.16 32.01 18.91
CA SER A 283 -12.98 33.47 18.93
C SER A 283 -12.26 33.97 17.68
N ASP A 284 -11.28 33.23 17.19
CA ASP A 284 -10.59 33.53 15.95
C ASP A 284 -11.51 33.23 14.74
N SER A 285 -11.97 34.30 14.07
CA SER A 285 -12.88 34.19 12.94
C SER A 285 -12.22 33.62 11.69
N VAL A 286 -10.91 33.80 11.52
CA VAL A 286 -10.14 33.24 10.40
C VAL A 286 -10.03 31.73 10.57
N LEU A 287 -9.52 31.28 11.72
CA LEU A 287 -9.42 29.87 12.05
C LEU A 287 -10.79 29.16 11.92
N ARG A 288 -11.85 29.77 12.47
CA ARG A 288 -13.23 29.24 12.34
C ARG A 288 -13.66 29.04 10.88
N THR A 289 -13.37 30.04 10.05
CA THR A 289 -13.70 29.99 8.61
C THR A 289 -12.90 28.89 7.90
N ASP A 290 -11.62 28.76 8.18
CA ASP A 290 -10.75 27.80 7.53
C ASP A 290 -11.06 26.35 7.96
N VAL A 291 -11.42 26.14 9.22
CA VAL A 291 -11.94 24.86 9.72
C VAL A 291 -13.24 24.49 9.01
N ALA A 292 -14.21 25.42 8.95
CA ALA A 292 -15.48 25.15 8.29
C ALA A 292 -15.31 24.85 6.80
N ARG A 293 -14.50 25.61 6.07
CA ARG A 293 -14.17 25.34 4.65
C ARG A 293 -13.53 23.97 4.47
N THR A 294 -12.57 23.61 5.33
CA THR A 294 -11.87 22.32 5.24
C THR A 294 -12.83 21.14 5.49
N GLU A 295 -13.77 21.28 6.41
CA GLU A 295 -14.79 20.24 6.66
C GLU A 295 -15.80 20.12 5.52
N ILE A 296 -16.24 21.25 4.94
CA ILE A 296 -17.10 21.25 3.74
C ILE A 296 -16.40 20.55 2.57
N ASP A 297 -15.15 20.92 2.30
CA ASP A 297 -14.35 20.32 1.24
C ASP A 297 -14.13 18.81 1.47
N ALA A 298 -13.86 18.40 2.73
CA ALA A 298 -13.70 16.99 3.09
C ALA A 298 -14.99 16.19 2.88
N LEU A 299 -16.15 16.76 3.21
CA LEU A 299 -17.46 16.15 2.99
C LEU A 299 -17.78 16.03 1.50
N ALA A 300 -17.54 17.08 0.72
CA ALA A 300 -17.70 17.06 -0.73
C ALA A 300 -16.78 16.02 -1.39
N PHE A 301 -15.55 15.89 -0.91
CA PHE A 301 -14.61 14.87 -1.36
C PHE A 301 -15.11 13.46 -1.04
N LEU A 302 -15.62 13.23 0.17
CA LEU A 302 -16.20 11.94 0.55
C LEU A 302 -17.34 11.54 -0.39
N TRP A 303 -18.31 12.41 -0.62
CA TRP A 303 -19.41 12.14 -1.55
C TRP A 303 -18.96 11.94 -3.00
N THR A 304 -17.90 12.64 -3.42
CA THR A 304 -17.31 12.44 -4.75
C THR A 304 -16.69 11.04 -4.85
N THR A 305 -16.01 10.56 -3.80
CA THR A 305 -15.44 9.21 -3.80
C THR A 305 -16.52 8.12 -3.80
N GLU A 306 -17.62 8.32 -3.08
CA GLU A 306 -18.78 7.42 -3.10
C GLU A 306 -19.41 7.36 -4.48
N ARG A 307 -19.64 8.52 -5.11
CA ARG A 307 -20.16 8.60 -6.48
C ARG A 307 -19.27 7.85 -7.47
N VAL A 308 -17.95 8.09 -7.44
CA VAL A 308 -17.00 7.41 -8.33
C VAL A 308 -17.01 5.89 -8.10
N ALA A 309 -17.14 5.45 -6.85
CA ALA A 309 -17.27 4.03 -6.54
C ALA A 309 -18.58 3.42 -7.11
N ASP A 310 -19.69 4.16 -7.10
CA ASP A 310 -20.95 3.71 -7.66
C ASP A 310 -20.93 3.71 -9.20
N GLU A 311 -20.32 4.73 -9.83
CA GLU A 311 -20.07 4.78 -11.28
C GLU A 311 -19.21 3.57 -11.72
N ALA A 312 -18.18 3.21 -10.96
CA ALA A 312 -17.35 2.03 -11.23
C ALA A 312 -18.14 0.71 -11.12
N LYS A 313 -19.04 0.59 -10.13
CA LYS A 313 -19.96 -0.57 -10.02
C LYS A 313 -20.92 -0.67 -11.21
N ALA A 314 -21.31 0.48 -11.76
CA ALA A 314 -22.15 0.56 -12.95
C ALA A 314 -21.39 0.30 -14.27
N GLY A 315 -20.11 -0.07 -14.20
CA GLY A 315 -19.28 -0.38 -15.36
C GLY A 315 -18.64 0.84 -16.04
N GLN A 316 -18.74 2.02 -15.44
CA GLN A 316 -18.04 3.21 -15.91
C GLN A 316 -16.60 3.17 -15.38
N GLY A 317 -15.61 3.36 -16.26
CA GLY A 317 -14.21 3.38 -15.86
C GLY A 317 -13.87 4.60 -14.99
N ILE A 318 -13.06 4.40 -13.96
CA ILE A 318 -12.61 5.49 -13.06
C ILE A 318 -11.78 6.56 -13.80
N GLY A 319 -11.06 6.18 -14.87
CA GLY A 319 -10.33 7.08 -15.75
C GLY A 319 -9.44 8.08 -15.01
N ALA A 320 -9.47 9.35 -15.48
CA ALA A 320 -8.70 10.45 -14.89
C ALA A 320 -9.14 10.82 -13.47
N MET A 321 -10.35 10.42 -13.04
CA MET A 321 -10.86 10.69 -11.70
C MET A 321 -9.95 10.11 -10.60
N SER A 322 -9.28 8.97 -10.83
CA SER A 322 -8.35 8.38 -9.87
C SER A 322 -7.18 9.33 -9.53
N ALA A 323 -6.67 10.07 -10.51
CA ALA A 323 -5.61 11.04 -10.31
C ALA A 323 -6.11 12.27 -9.53
N MET A 324 -7.31 12.76 -9.86
CA MET A 324 -7.95 13.86 -9.15
C MET A 324 -8.23 13.51 -7.69
N LEU A 325 -8.78 12.31 -7.42
CA LEU A 325 -9.04 11.84 -6.06
C LEU A 325 -7.75 11.76 -5.24
N LYS A 326 -6.67 11.23 -5.83
CA LYS A 326 -5.37 11.16 -5.16
C LYS A 326 -4.84 12.56 -4.84
N TYR A 327 -4.80 13.45 -5.82
CA TYR A 327 -4.30 14.82 -5.65
C TYR A 327 -5.10 15.58 -4.59
N TYR A 328 -6.41 15.67 -4.78
CA TYR A 328 -7.27 16.47 -3.90
C TYR A 328 -7.32 15.92 -2.47
N GLY A 329 -7.40 14.59 -2.31
CA GLY A 329 -7.36 13.96 -0.99
C GLY A 329 -6.06 14.20 -0.23
N THR A 330 -4.92 14.24 -0.92
CA THR A 330 -3.63 14.58 -0.29
C THR A 330 -3.53 16.06 0.10
N GLU A 331 -4.06 16.98 -0.72
CA GLU A 331 -4.09 18.42 -0.39
C GLU A 331 -5.03 18.72 0.79
N LEU A 332 -6.20 18.07 0.84
CA LEU A 332 -7.09 18.18 2.02
C LEU A 332 -6.41 17.69 3.29
N ASN A 333 -5.66 16.58 3.20
CA ASN A 333 -4.92 16.05 4.34
C ASN A 333 -3.83 17.00 4.83
N LYS A 334 -3.08 17.63 3.93
CA LYS A 334 -2.07 18.66 4.26
C LYS A 334 -2.72 19.83 5.00
N ARG A 335 -3.79 20.42 4.42
CA ARG A 335 -4.54 21.53 5.03
C ARG A 335 -5.07 21.18 6.42
N ARG A 336 -5.56 19.95 6.59
CA ARG A 336 -6.03 19.47 7.88
C ARG A 336 -4.92 19.52 8.94
N TYR A 337 -3.74 18.96 8.63
CA TYR A 337 -2.62 18.95 9.58
C TYR A 337 -2.04 20.34 9.83
N GLU A 338 -2.01 21.22 8.84
CA GLU A 338 -1.61 22.62 9.00
C GLU A 338 -2.52 23.33 10.00
N LEU A 339 -3.85 23.16 9.89
CA LEU A 339 -4.81 23.74 10.85
C LEU A 339 -4.71 23.10 12.24
N MET A 340 -4.42 21.80 12.33
CA MET A 340 -4.17 21.14 13.61
C MET A 340 -2.91 21.72 14.28
N MET A 341 -1.82 21.90 13.56
CA MET A 341 -0.58 22.51 14.07
C MET A 341 -0.82 23.95 14.50
N TYR A 342 -1.47 24.75 13.67
CA TYR A 342 -1.81 26.13 14.00
C TYR A 342 -2.65 26.24 15.28
N SER A 343 -3.67 25.40 15.44
CA SER A 343 -4.51 25.37 16.63
C SER A 343 -3.79 24.87 17.89
N ALA A 344 -2.75 24.07 17.74
CA ALA A 344 -1.90 23.60 18.84
C ALA A 344 -0.83 24.62 19.25
N GLY A 345 -0.69 25.77 18.56
CA GLY A 345 0.24 26.84 18.90
C GLY A 345 1.61 26.68 18.24
N HIS A 346 1.70 26.04 17.11
CA HIS A 346 2.94 25.86 16.31
C HIS A 346 2.86 26.55 14.94
#